data_ceaad1310cd2f6e2c30f8258aed408e6
#
_entry.id   ceaad1310cd2f6e2c30f8258aed408e6
#
_cell.length_a   1.000
_cell.length_b   1.000
_cell.length_c   1.000
_cell.angle_alpha   90.00
_cell.angle_beta   90.00
_cell.angle_gamma   90.00
#
_symmetry.space_group_name_H-M   'P 1'
#
loop_
_entity.id
_entity.type
_entity.pdbx_description
1 polymer ?
#
loop_
_entity_poly.entity_id
_entity_poly.type
_entity_poly.pdbx_seq_one_letter_code
_entity_poly.pdbx_strand_id
1 'polypeptide(L)'
;LAVCFLAWILVCTTVVTGHGMHTAKAAQTFKIHFIDVGCADAALLQYGEGTEAKYALIDTGANQYHNTKDTTIDTTKTPVYEYLNKMGVKHLEFILLTHPHQDHIGGMEKILSDTTIKIDKIYGNDLNIQYLKSSEDKSKQSSDETNWTEFDTKIYKNFKAALEARNKLAEEAEDKTEKENLKVDYVVPTAGETISLGEAKMTFYGPLENDYQYGRKVDLNTRQENKYSIVTKIVYGSNS
;
A
#
# COMPACT_ATOMS: atom_id res chain seq x y z
N LEU A 1 -21.67 72.00 52.66
CA LEU A 1 -20.73 72.00 51.53
C LEU A 1 -20.66 70.54 51.02
N ALA A 2 -21.34 70.23 49.94
CA ALA A 2 -21.27 68.91 49.24
C ALA A 2 -20.33 69.11 48.05
N VAL A 3 -19.28 68.30 47.97
CA VAL A 3 -18.36 68.25 46.82
C VAL A 3 -18.71 67.03 46.01
N CYS A 4 -19.29 67.27 44.82
CA CYS A 4 -19.54 66.22 43.86
C CYS A 4 -18.27 65.89 43.07
N PHE A 5 -17.73 64.69 43.23
CA PHE A 5 -16.73 64.17 42.36
C PHE A 5 -17.38 63.49 41.13
N LEU A 6 -17.26 64.10 39.98
CA LEU A 6 -17.60 63.47 38.68
C LEU A 6 -16.40 62.65 38.27
N ALA A 7 -16.59 61.31 38.31
CA ALA A 7 -15.65 60.35 37.71
C ALA A 7 -15.93 60.25 36.24
N TRP A 8 -15.02 60.67 35.41
CA TRP A 8 -15.03 60.41 33.97
C TRP A 8 -14.56 58.94 33.73
N ILE A 9 -15.47 58.10 33.31
CA ILE A 9 -15.13 56.76 32.82
C ILE A 9 -14.76 56.88 31.33
N LEU A 10 -13.48 56.81 31.05
CA LEU A 10 -12.97 56.69 29.68
C LEU A 10 -13.17 55.28 29.19
N VAL A 11 -14.22 55.04 28.40
CA VAL A 11 -14.43 53.76 27.73
C VAL A 11 -13.48 53.70 26.53
N CYS A 12 -12.35 53.03 26.71
CA CYS A 12 -11.47 52.68 25.64
C CYS A 12 -12.07 51.50 24.85
N THR A 13 -12.77 51.77 23.77
CA THR A 13 -13.19 50.76 22.80
C THR A 13 -11.96 50.35 21.98
N THR A 14 -11.29 49.29 22.39
CA THR A 14 -10.31 48.62 21.54
C THR A 14 -11.06 47.90 20.42
N VAL A 15 -10.98 48.44 19.21
CA VAL A 15 -11.37 47.73 17.99
C VAL A 15 -10.37 46.60 17.82
N VAL A 16 -10.77 45.38 18.23
CA VAL A 16 -10.04 44.16 17.89
C VAL A 16 -10.30 43.90 16.41
N THR A 17 -9.42 44.44 15.56
CA THR A 17 -9.35 43.99 14.17
C THR A 17 -8.99 42.52 14.22
N GLY A 18 -9.95 41.64 13.94
CA GLY A 18 -9.74 40.20 13.83
C GLY A 18 -8.77 39.88 12.69
N HIS A 19 -7.50 39.95 12.96
CA HIS A 19 -6.52 39.25 12.17
C HIS A 19 -6.75 37.76 12.47
N GLY A 20 -7.33 37.05 11.52
CA GLY A 20 -7.45 35.61 11.63
C GLY A 20 -6.07 35.06 11.94
N MET A 21 -5.91 34.51 13.14
CA MET A 21 -4.73 33.73 13.45
C MET A 21 -4.76 32.54 12.51
N HIS A 22 -4.04 32.62 11.39
CA HIS A 22 -3.64 31.44 10.67
C HIS A 22 -2.71 30.67 11.60
N THR A 23 -3.28 29.75 12.37
CA THR A 23 -2.47 28.75 13.07
C THR A 23 -1.72 28.01 11.99
N ALA A 24 -0.42 28.24 11.89
CA ALA A 24 0.43 27.45 11.02
C ALA A 24 0.24 26.00 11.45
N LYS A 25 -0.38 25.18 10.57
CA LYS A 25 -0.51 23.75 10.81
C LYS A 25 0.92 23.22 10.94
N ALA A 26 1.25 22.61 12.08
CA ALA A 26 2.55 22.00 12.25
C ALA A 26 2.81 21.06 11.08
N ALA A 27 4.01 21.17 10.48
CA ALA A 27 4.38 20.29 9.39
C ALA A 27 4.26 18.84 9.87
N GLN A 28 3.48 18.04 9.15
CA GLN A 28 3.34 16.61 9.46
C GLN A 28 4.66 15.91 9.09
N THR A 29 4.98 14.85 9.78
CA THR A 29 6.15 14.03 9.45
C THR A 29 5.78 12.99 8.40
N PHE A 30 6.74 12.65 7.54
CA PHE A 30 6.65 11.49 6.66
C PHE A 30 7.83 10.56 6.95
N LYS A 31 7.53 9.30 7.23
CA LYS A 31 8.52 8.28 7.56
C LYS A 31 8.41 7.09 6.64
N ILE A 32 9.53 6.49 6.32
CA ILE A 32 9.61 5.21 5.63
C ILE A 32 10.32 4.23 6.57
N HIS A 33 9.62 3.19 6.96
CA HIS A 33 10.13 2.13 7.82
C HIS A 33 10.53 0.95 6.93
N PHE A 34 11.82 0.74 6.74
CA PHE A 34 12.31 -0.47 6.10
C PHE A 34 12.23 -1.62 7.12
N ILE A 35 11.43 -2.63 6.80
CA ILE A 35 11.14 -3.74 7.71
C ILE A 35 12.16 -4.85 7.47
N ASP A 36 12.76 -5.37 8.55
CA ASP A 36 13.62 -6.55 8.44
C ASP A 36 12.77 -7.79 8.16
N VAL A 37 12.75 -8.18 6.91
CA VAL A 37 12.03 -9.34 6.37
C VAL A 37 12.96 -10.45 5.89
N GLY A 38 14.27 -10.33 6.18
CA GLY A 38 15.29 -11.25 5.71
C GLY A 38 15.58 -11.08 4.22
N CYS A 39 15.55 -12.18 3.46
CA CYS A 39 15.74 -12.16 2.00
C CYS A 39 14.43 -11.82 1.28
N ALA A 40 13.91 -10.62 1.50
CA ALA A 40 12.63 -10.15 0.95
C ALA A 40 12.57 -8.62 1.03
N ASP A 41 11.50 -8.01 0.51
CA ASP A 41 11.32 -6.56 0.54
C ASP A 41 9.99 -6.18 1.20
N ALA A 42 10.04 -5.16 2.08
CA ALA A 42 8.87 -4.50 2.63
C ALA A 42 9.18 -3.13 3.23
N ALA A 43 8.33 -2.15 2.98
CA ALA A 43 8.43 -0.83 3.58
C ALA A 43 7.05 -0.30 4.02
N LEU A 44 6.94 0.14 5.29
CA LEU A 44 5.75 0.83 5.78
C LEU A 44 5.96 2.33 5.64
N LEU A 45 5.04 2.98 4.96
CA LEU A 45 4.96 4.43 4.85
C LEU A 45 4.05 4.94 5.97
N GLN A 46 4.51 5.95 6.69
CA GLN A 46 3.74 6.64 7.74
C GLN A 46 3.71 8.14 7.46
N TYR A 47 2.51 8.71 7.38
CA TYR A 47 2.30 10.14 7.34
C TYR A 47 1.60 10.61 8.61
N GLY A 48 2.20 11.55 9.32
CA GLY A 48 1.72 12.03 10.62
C GLY A 48 2.11 11.14 11.78
N GLU A 49 1.60 11.49 12.96
CA GLU A 49 1.91 10.84 14.24
C GLU A 49 0.64 10.56 15.03
N GLY A 50 0.75 9.64 15.99
CA GLY A 50 -0.33 9.31 16.93
C GLY A 50 -1.54 8.66 16.25
N THR A 51 -2.74 8.97 16.75
CA THR A 51 -4.01 8.38 16.28
C THR A 51 -4.44 8.83 14.89
N GLU A 52 -3.91 9.96 14.41
CA GLU A 52 -4.22 10.53 13.10
C GLU A 52 -3.21 10.10 12.03
N ALA A 53 -2.25 9.25 12.39
CA ALA A 53 -1.27 8.76 11.43
C ALA A 53 -1.93 7.90 10.35
N LYS A 54 -1.52 8.14 9.10
CA LYS A 54 -1.93 7.38 7.92
C LYS A 54 -0.82 6.44 7.52
N TYR A 55 -1.20 5.25 7.09
CA TYR A 55 -0.24 4.21 6.74
C TYR A 55 -0.51 3.64 5.35
N ALA A 56 0.56 3.29 4.66
CA ALA A 56 0.54 2.51 3.45
C ALA A 56 1.72 1.54 3.44
N LEU A 57 1.62 0.47 2.67
CA LEU A 57 2.64 -0.57 2.62
C LEU A 57 3.14 -0.73 1.19
N ILE A 58 4.45 -0.90 1.02
CA ILE A 58 5.08 -1.31 -0.25
C ILE A 58 5.68 -2.68 -0.01
N ASP A 59 5.17 -3.66 -0.73
CA ASP A 59 5.45 -5.08 -0.57
C ASP A 59 5.20 -5.62 0.85
N THR A 60 5.16 -6.91 1.02
CA THR A 60 4.75 -7.55 2.27
C THR A 60 5.75 -8.60 2.74
N GLY A 61 6.92 -8.66 2.10
CA GLY A 61 7.91 -9.66 2.40
C GLY A 61 7.48 -11.08 2.07
N ALA A 62 8.27 -12.04 2.49
CA ALA A 62 7.94 -13.44 2.37
C ALA A 62 6.91 -13.87 3.44
N ASN A 63 6.25 -15.00 3.21
CA ASN A 63 5.35 -15.63 4.18
C ASN A 63 6.09 -16.32 5.37
N GLN A 64 7.41 -16.25 5.36
CA GLN A 64 8.29 -16.81 6.39
C GLN A 64 9.58 -15.99 6.45
N TYR A 65 10.24 -15.97 7.59
CA TYR A 65 11.47 -15.25 7.77
C TYR A 65 12.69 -16.08 7.32
N HIS A 66 13.46 -15.58 6.37
CA HIS A 66 14.72 -16.14 5.94
C HIS A 66 15.86 -15.34 6.55
N ASN A 67 16.59 -15.95 7.49
CA ASN A 67 17.75 -15.32 8.08
C ASN A 67 18.90 -15.25 7.07
N THR A 68 19.37 -14.02 6.81
CA THR A 68 20.47 -13.79 5.85
C THR A 68 21.86 -14.21 6.38
N LYS A 69 21.99 -14.40 7.70
CA LYS A 69 23.30 -14.70 8.33
C LYS A 69 23.61 -16.19 8.38
N ASP A 70 22.61 -17.03 8.63
CA ASP A 70 22.78 -18.46 8.82
C ASP A 70 21.91 -19.32 7.91
N THR A 71 21.18 -18.68 6.99
CA THR A 71 20.24 -19.35 6.04
C THR A 71 19.13 -20.16 6.68
N THR A 72 18.87 -19.98 7.98
CA THR A 72 17.72 -20.62 8.63
C THR A 72 16.40 -20.00 8.18
N ILE A 73 15.35 -20.80 8.16
CA ILE A 73 14.01 -20.38 7.78
C ILE A 73 13.11 -20.55 9.00
N ASP A 74 12.52 -19.44 9.46
CA ASP A 74 11.50 -19.46 10.49
C ASP A 74 10.11 -19.36 9.86
N THR A 75 9.45 -20.51 9.74
CA THR A 75 8.12 -20.61 9.12
C THR A 75 6.98 -20.12 10.03
N THR A 76 7.28 -19.79 11.29
CA THR A 76 6.28 -19.29 12.24
C THR A 76 6.11 -17.77 12.17
N LYS A 77 7.06 -17.07 11.56
CA LYS A 77 7.08 -15.62 11.49
C LYS A 77 6.56 -15.09 10.16
N THR A 78 5.72 -14.07 10.25
CA THR A 78 5.32 -13.21 9.14
C THR A 78 5.73 -11.77 9.51
N PRO A 79 6.99 -11.37 9.22
CA PRO A 79 7.59 -10.18 9.81
C PRO A 79 6.81 -8.90 9.61
N VAL A 80 6.24 -8.69 8.41
CA VAL A 80 5.45 -7.50 8.11
C VAL A 80 4.18 -7.45 8.96
N TYR A 81 3.45 -8.57 9.04
CA TYR A 81 2.24 -8.64 9.86
C TYR A 81 2.53 -8.38 11.34
N GLU A 82 3.62 -8.95 11.86
CA GLU A 82 4.07 -8.73 13.24
C GLU A 82 4.46 -7.26 13.45
N TYR A 83 5.11 -6.64 12.46
CA TYR A 83 5.48 -5.23 12.52
C TYR A 83 4.25 -4.31 12.52
N LEU A 84 3.26 -4.57 11.68
CA LEU A 84 1.99 -3.82 11.67
C LEU A 84 1.31 -3.88 13.04
N ASN A 85 1.24 -5.07 13.65
CA ASN A 85 0.67 -5.24 14.99
C ASN A 85 1.47 -4.49 16.07
N LYS A 86 2.80 -4.55 16.02
CA LYS A 86 3.68 -3.82 16.94
C LYS A 86 3.49 -2.30 16.83
N MET A 87 3.27 -1.81 15.62
CA MET A 87 3.00 -0.38 15.35
C MET A 87 1.55 0.01 15.65
N GLY A 88 0.67 -0.94 15.94
CA GLY A 88 -0.75 -0.69 16.17
C GLY A 88 -1.51 -0.26 14.90
N VAL A 89 -1.01 -0.62 13.73
CA VAL A 89 -1.65 -0.27 12.45
C VAL A 89 -2.97 -1.00 12.32
N LYS A 90 -4.07 -0.25 12.19
CA LYS A 90 -5.42 -0.77 12.00
C LYS A 90 -6.06 -0.33 10.68
N HIS A 91 -5.39 0.54 9.94
CA HIS A 91 -5.84 1.00 8.64
C HIS A 91 -4.65 1.21 7.72
N LEU A 92 -4.70 0.62 6.55
CA LEU A 92 -3.80 0.85 5.43
C LEU A 92 -4.59 1.54 4.31
N GLU A 93 -4.25 2.79 4.01
CA GLU A 93 -4.85 3.55 2.91
C GLU A 93 -4.63 2.83 1.57
N PHE A 94 -3.46 2.18 1.46
CA PHE A 94 -3.19 1.26 0.36
C PHE A 94 -2.03 0.31 0.66
N ILE A 95 -1.97 -0.76 -0.11
CA ILE A 95 -0.80 -1.64 -0.25
C ILE A 95 -0.36 -1.58 -1.70
N LEU A 96 0.92 -1.35 -1.97
CA LEU A 96 1.52 -1.47 -3.29
C LEU A 96 2.32 -2.76 -3.36
N LEU A 97 1.95 -3.66 -4.25
CA LEU A 97 2.68 -4.88 -4.57
C LEU A 97 3.47 -4.64 -5.85
N THR A 98 4.81 -4.62 -5.75
CA THR A 98 5.65 -4.27 -6.89
C THR A 98 5.58 -5.34 -7.99
N HIS A 99 5.60 -6.62 -7.59
CA HIS A 99 5.44 -7.75 -8.50
C HIS A 99 5.09 -9.03 -7.69
N PRO A 100 4.61 -10.10 -8.35
CA PRO A 100 3.96 -11.22 -7.67
C PRO A 100 4.91 -12.31 -7.12
N HIS A 101 6.19 -12.04 -6.92
CA HIS A 101 7.10 -13.01 -6.31
C HIS A 101 6.86 -13.17 -4.80
N GLN A 102 7.19 -14.36 -4.28
CA GLN A 102 6.96 -14.73 -2.88
C GLN A 102 7.60 -13.77 -1.87
N ASP A 103 8.78 -13.27 -2.16
CA ASP A 103 9.55 -12.34 -1.33
C ASP A 103 8.98 -10.92 -1.31
N HIS A 104 7.96 -10.64 -2.10
CA HIS A 104 7.22 -9.38 -2.16
C HIS A 104 5.76 -9.50 -1.70
N ILE A 105 5.07 -10.58 -2.04
CA ILE A 105 3.65 -10.74 -1.72
C ILE A 105 3.35 -11.78 -0.64
N GLY A 106 4.40 -12.44 -0.10
CA GLY A 106 4.22 -13.59 0.78
C GLY A 106 3.45 -13.31 2.06
N GLY A 107 3.51 -12.09 2.59
CA GLY A 107 2.74 -11.67 3.77
C GLY A 107 1.26 -11.39 3.52
N MET A 108 0.82 -11.28 2.25
CA MET A 108 -0.53 -10.82 1.91
C MET A 108 -1.64 -11.72 2.43
N GLU A 109 -1.48 -13.04 2.33
CA GLU A 109 -2.48 -13.99 2.84
C GLU A 109 -2.79 -13.72 4.33
N LYS A 110 -1.76 -13.52 5.15
CA LYS A 110 -1.91 -13.25 6.58
C LYS A 110 -2.55 -11.89 6.86
N ILE A 111 -2.12 -10.85 6.13
CA ILE A 111 -2.65 -9.49 6.29
C ILE A 111 -4.12 -9.41 5.87
N LEU A 112 -4.49 -10.03 4.75
CA LEU A 112 -5.87 -10.06 4.25
C LEU A 112 -6.81 -10.88 5.14
N SER A 113 -6.30 -11.92 5.79
CA SER A 113 -7.08 -12.76 6.71
C SER A 113 -7.40 -12.07 8.04
N ASP A 114 -6.65 -11.01 8.41
CA ASP A 114 -6.96 -10.21 9.60
C ASP A 114 -7.95 -9.09 9.24
N THR A 115 -9.24 -9.35 9.50
CA THR A 115 -10.31 -8.38 9.23
C THR A 115 -10.32 -7.19 10.18
N THR A 116 -9.47 -7.18 11.22
CA THR A 116 -9.30 -6.02 12.13
C THR A 116 -8.39 -4.94 11.54
N ILE A 117 -7.68 -5.23 10.44
CA ILE A 117 -6.90 -4.26 9.68
C ILE A 117 -7.74 -3.86 8.46
N LYS A 118 -8.21 -2.63 8.42
CA LYS A 118 -8.86 -2.07 7.23
C LYS A 118 -7.83 -1.84 6.14
N ILE A 119 -8.17 -2.18 4.89
CA ILE A 119 -7.33 -1.95 3.71
C ILE A 119 -8.24 -1.34 2.65
N ASP A 120 -7.96 -0.10 2.24
CA ASP A 120 -8.82 0.53 1.25
C ASP A 120 -8.51 0.00 -0.15
N LYS A 121 -7.22 -0.08 -0.52
CA LYS A 121 -6.82 -0.47 -1.87
C LYS A 121 -5.56 -1.33 -1.89
N ILE A 122 -5.47 -2.17 -2.89
CA ILE A 122 -4.23 -2.84 -3.29
C ILE A 122 -3.91 -2.40 -4.71
N TYR A 123 -2.73 -1.82 -4.91
CA TYR A 123 -2.15 -1.58 -6.22
C TYR A 123 -1.22 -2.74 -6.56
N GLY A 124 -1.39 -3.32 -7.72
CA GLY A 124 -0.59 -4.49 -8.14
C GLY A 124 -0.71 -4.75 -9.63
N ASN A 125 0.00 -5.74 -10.10
CA ASN A 125 -0.06 -6.20 -11.47
C ASN A 125 -1.42 -6.86 -11.76
N ASP A 126 -1.78 -7.01 -13.04
CA ASP A 126 -3.02 -7.68 -13.42
C ASP A 126 -3.09 -9.09 -12.82
N LEU A 127 -4.18 -9.38 -12.10
CA LEU A 127 -4.39 -10.68 -11.46
C LEU A 127 -4.55 -11.85 -12.46
N ASN A 128 -4.78 -11.55 -13.73
CA ASN A 128 -5.01 -12.52 -14.79
C ASN A 128 -3.83 -12.64 -15.77
N ILE A 129 -2.63 -12.26 -15.31
CA ILE A 129 -1.43 -12.39 -16.13
C ILE A 129 -1.24 -13.85 -16.57
N GLN A 130 -0.99 -14.03 -17.85
CA GLN A 130 -0.63 -15.30 -18.44
C GLN A 130 0.81 -15.26 -18.96
N TYR A 131 1.56 -16.31 -18.69
CA TYR A 131 2.95 -16.49 -19.09
C TYR A 131 3.09 -17.60 -20.10
N LEU A 132 4.05 -17.46 -21.02
CA LEU A 132 4.44 -18.57 -21.89
C LEU A 132 5.09 -19.68 -21.06
N LYS A 133 4.61 -20.89 -21.23
CA LYS A 133 5.31 -22.07 -20.75
C LYS A 133 6.67 -22.12 -21.44
N SER A 134 7.75 -22.33 -20.67
CA SER A 134 9.07 -22.48 -21.26
C SER A 134 9.07 -23.68 -22.20
N SER A 135 9.19 -23.46 -23.50
CA SER A 135 9.49 -24.51 -24.47
C SER A 135 10.90 -24.27 -25.02
N GLU A 136 11.56 -25.36 -25.39
CA GLU A 136 12.91 -25.31 -26.01
C GLU A 136 12.86 -24.65 -27.40
N ASP A 137 11.71 -24.59 -28.03
CA ASP A 137 11.50 -24.04 -29.38
C ASP A 137 10.68 -22.74 -29.34
N LYS A 138 11.38 -21.61 -29.24
CA LYS A 138 10.78 -20.26 -29.19
C LYS A 138 10.02 -19.87 -30.47
N SER A 139 10.26 -20.53 -31.59
CA SER A 139 9.62 -20.21 -32.89
C SER A 139 8.16 -20.64 -32.97
N LYS A 140 7.73 -21.60 -32.11
CA LYS A 140 6.38 -22.15 -32.08
C LYS A 140 5.49 -21.60 -30.96
N GLN A 141 6.03 -20.71 -30.13
CA GLN A 141 5.43 -20.32 -28.83
C GLN A 141 4.26 -19.35 -28.92
N SER A 142 4.26 -18.40 -29.84
CA SER A 142 3.33 -17.28 -29.78
C SER A 142 1.95 -17.54 -30.38
N SER A 143 1.80 -18.58 -31.21
CA SER A 143 0.57 -18.85 -31.96
C SER A 143 -0.34 -19.93 -31.36
N ASP A 144 0.16 -20.72 -30.41
CA ASP A 144 -0.61 -21.82 -29.79
C ASP A 144 -1.10 -21.37 -28.38
N GLU A 145 -2.43 -21.27 -28.24
CA GLU A 145 -3.09 -20.91 -26.99
C GLU A 145 -2.80 -21.88 -25.84
N THR A 146 -2.47 -23.13 -26.12
CA THR A 146 -2.16 -24.16 -25.12
C THR A 146 -0.81 -23.92 -24.43
N ASN A 147 0.04 -23.05 -24.99
CA ASN A 147 1.35 -22.70 -24.42
C ASN A 147 1.32 -21.63 -23.34
N TRP A 148 0.16 -21.04 -23.07
CA TRP A 148 0.00 -20.04 -22.04
C TRP A 148 -0.48 -20.64 -20.73
N THR A 149 -0.03 -20.13 -19.62
CA THR A 149 -0.44 -20.52 -18.28
C THR A 149 -0.56 -19.30 -17.39
N GLU A 150 -1.50 -19.31 -16.48
CA GLU A 150 -1.58 -18.29 -15.45
C GLU A 150 -0.37 -18.38 -14.49
N PHE A 151 -0.02 -17.25 -13.89
CA PHE A 151 0.92 -17.25 -12.78
C PHE A 151 0.30 -18.04 -11.61
N ASP A 152 0.88 -19.17 -11.28
CA ASP A 152 0.23 -20.18 -10.47
C ASP A 152 1.03 -20.64 -9.25
N THR A 153 2.01 -19.85 -8.80
CA THR A 153 2.72 -20.18 -7.55
C THR A 153 1.72 -20.30 -6.40
N LYS A 154 2.01 -21.20 -5.47
CA LYS A 154 1.14 -21.42 -4.30
C LYS A 154 0.85 -20.12 -3.56
N ILE A 155 1.88 -19.26 -3.38
CA ILE A 155 1.76 -17.98 -2.67
C ILE A 155 0.83 -17.03 -3.40
N TYR A 156 0.93 -16.94 -4.72
CA TYR A 156 0.04 -16.09 -5.51
C TYR A 156 -1.41 -16.59 -5.50
N LYS A 157 -1.62 -17.90 -5.60
CA LYS A 157 -2.96 -18.51 -5.45
C LYS A 157 -3.56 -18.22 -4.08
N ASN A 158 -2.77 -18.34 -3.00
CA ASN A 158 -3.22 -18.03 -1.66
C ASN A 158 -3.57 -16.54 -1.50
N PHE A 159 -2.77 -15.64 -2.06
CA PHE A 159 -3.07 -14.22 -2.09
C PHE A 159 -4.40 -13.92 -2.79
N LYS A 160 -4.61 -14.45 -4.02
CA LYS A 160 -5.87 -14.26 -4.76
C LYS A 160 -7.06 -14.80 -3.98
N ALA A 161 -6.94 -15.99 -3.42
CA ALA A 161 -8.00 -16.63 -2.62
C ALA A 161 -8.32 -15.81 -1.34
N ALA A 162 -7.30 -15.27 -0.66
CA ALA A 162 -7.50 -14.44 0.53
C ALA A 162 -8.21 -13.11 0.19
N LEU A 163 -7.85 -12.48 -0.93
CA LEU A 163 -8.50 -11.28 -1.42
C LEU A 163 -9.98 -11.53 -1.77
N GLU A 164 -10.25 -12.61 -2.48
CA GLU A 164 -11.61 -13.03 -2.84
C GLU A 164 -12.44 -13.35 -1.59
N ALA A 165 -11.89 -14.13 -0.66
CA ALA A 165 -12.56 -14.48 0.60
C ALA A 165 -12.92 -13.24 1.42
N ARG A 166 -12.01 -12.26 1.52
CA ARG A 166 -12.26 -11.01 2.24
C ARG A 166 -13.34 -10.18 1.56
N ASN A 167 -13.31 -10.03 0.24
CA ASN A 167 -14.33 -9.29 -0.49
C ASN A 167 -15.70 -9.97 -0.44
N LYS A 168 -15.73 -11.31 -0.41
CA LYS A 168 -16.97 -12.06 -0.19
C LYS A 168 -17.56 -11.77 1.18
N LEU A 169 -16.77 -11.72 2.26
CA LEU A 169 -17.26 -11.30 3.57
C LEU A 169 -17.83 -9.87 3.53
N ALA A 170 -17.21 -8.96 2.77
CA ALA A 170 -17.76 -7.62 2.58
C ALA A 170 -19.11 -7.62 1.85
N GLU A 171 -19.30 -8.50 0.87
CA GLU A 171 -20.59 -8.64 0.15
C GLU A 171 -21.68 -9.20 1.05
N GLU A 172 -21.35 -10.12 1.94
CA GLU A 172 -22.26 -10.81 2.87
C GLU A 172 -22.58 -9.95 4.10
N ALA A 173 -21.78 -8.91 4.40
CA ALA A 173 -22.02 -8.02 5.54
C ALA A 173 -23.30 -7.19 5.36
N GLU A 174 -24.19 -7.23 6.37
CA GLU A 174 -25.41 -6.44 6.41
C GLU A 174 -25.17 -5.00 6.85
N ASP A 175 -24.22 -4.81 7.78
CA ASP A 175 -23.83 -3.48 8.27
C ASP A 175 -22.94 -2.76 7.25
N LYS A 176 -23.33 -1.51 6.93
CA LYS A 176 -22.61 -0.70 5.94
C LYS A 176 -21.18 -0.41 6.35
N THR A 177 -20.93 -0.14 7.62
CA THR A 177 -19.60 0.17 8.15
C THR A 177 -18.71 -1.06 8.12
N GLU A 178 -19.26 -2.22 8.49
CA GLU A 178 -18.55 -3.50 8.39
C GLU A 178 -18.18 -3.80 6.93
N LYS A 179 -19.14 -3.64 6.01
CA LYS A 179 -18.91 -3.79 4.58
C LYS A 179 -17.77 -2.91 4.07
N GLU A 180 -17.76 -1.62 4.42
CA GLU A 180 -16.72 -0.67 4.04
C GLU A 180 -15.36 -1.00 4.66
N ASN A 181 -15.33 -1.58 5.85
CA ASN A 181 -14.08 -1.97 6.52
C ASN A 181 -13.48 -3.27 5.94
N LEU A 182 -14.31 -4.16 5.45
CA LEU A 182 -13.89 -5.44 4.88
C LEU A 182 -13.47 -5.30 3.42
N LYS A 183 -14.17 -4.45 2.65
CA LYS A 183 -13.95 -4.32 1.21
C LYS A 183 -12.55 -3.84 0.88
N VAL A 184 -11.92 -4.49 -0.09
CA VAL A 184 -10.60 -4.14 -0.64
C VAL A 184 -10.71 -3.97 -2.14
N ASP A 185 -10.42 -2.77 -2.64
CA ASP A 185 -10.35 -2.51 -4.07
C ASP A 185 -8.98 -2.93 -4.62
N TYR A 186 -8.96 -3.71 -5.69
CA TYR A 186 -7.73 -4.04 -6.41
C TYR A 186 -7.60 -3.20 -7.67
N VAL A 187 -6.47 -2.51 -7.82
CA VAL A 187 -6.23 -1.55 -8.90
C VAL A 187 -4.91 -1.87 -9.58
N VAL A 188 -4.94 -1.92 -10.90
CA VAL A 188 -3.71 -1.96 -11.71
C VAL A 188 -3.35 -0.52 -12.07
N PRO A 189 -2.24 0.02 -11.55
CA PRO A 189 -1.91 1.43 -11.75
C PRO A 189 -1.42 1.69 -13.18
N THR A 190 -1.66 2.91 -13.65
CA THR A 190 -1.18 3.39 -14.94
C THR A 190 0.05 4.28 -14.75
N ALA A 191 1.07 4.14 -15.62
CA ALA A 191 2.23 5.03 -15.62
C ALA A 191 1.80 6.50 -15.78
N GLY A 192 2.33 7.38 -14.93
CA GLY A 192 1.95 8.78 -14.83
C GLY A 192 0.84 9.07 -13.81
N GLU A 193 0.09 8.07 -13.37
CA GLU A 193 -0.89 8.23 -12.28
C GLU A 193 -0.17 8.60 -10.99
N THR A 194 -0.81 9.46 -10.19
CA THR A 194 -0.28 9.89 -8.89
C THR A 194 -1.32 9.65 -7.81
N ILE A 195 -0.91 8.96 -6.75
CA ILE A 195 -1.67 8.76 -5.52
C ILE A 195 -1.02 9.51 -4.36
N SER A 196 -1.70 9.59 -3.22
CA SER A 196 -1.20 10.34 -2.07
C SER A 196 -1.38 9.58 -0.76
N LEU A 197 -0.41 9.76 0.13
CA LEU A 197 -0.54 9.43 1.55
C LEU A 197 -0.37 10.72 2.35
N GLY A 198 -1.48 11.34 2.75
CA GLY A 198 -1.47 12.71 3.25
C GLY A 198 -0.94 13.70 2.20
N GLU A 199 0.14 14.42 2.53
CA GLU A 199 0.79 15.36 1.60
C GLU A 199 1.92 14.70 0.77
N ALA A 200 2.33 13.47 1.12
CA ALA A 200 3.28 12.71 0.30
C ALA A 200 2.60 12.22 -0.98
N LYS A 201 3.24 12.46 -2.12
CA LYS A 201 2.77 12.06 -3.44
C LYS A 201 3.59 10.90 -3.96
N MET A 202 2.94 9.90 -4.50
CA MET A 202 3.56 8.74 -5.12
C MET A 202 3.11 8.67 -6.59
N THR A 203 4.04 8.81 -7.53
CA THR A 203 3.78 8.73 -8.97
C THR A 203 4.28 7.40 -9.50
N PHE A 204 3.46 6.70 -10.26
CA PHE A 204 3.83 5.45 -10.93
C PHE A 204 4.59 5.74 -12.22
N TYR A 205 5.74 5.09 -12.40
CA TYR A 205 6.61 5.24 -13.57
C TYR A 205 6.67 3.97 -14.44
N GLY A 206 6.24 2.86 -13.90
CA GLY A 206 6.20 1.57 -14.58
C GLY A 206 5.25 0.59 -13.91
N PRO A 207 4.96 -0.53 -14.57
CA PRO A 207 5.39 -0.86 -15.94
C PRO A 207 4.77 0.10 -16.97
N LEU A 208 5.47 0.32 -18.10
CA LEU A 208 4.93 1.15 -19.18
C LEU A 208 3.84 0.36 -19.92
N GLU A 209 2.85 1.07 -20.45
CA GLU A 209 1.69 0.48 -21.14
C GLU A 209 2.09 -0.47 -22.28
N ASN A 210 3.20 -0.18 -22.97
CA ASN A 210 3.72 -1.03 -24.04
C ASN A 210 4.41 -2.30 -23.51
N ASP A 211 4.89 -2.27 -22.28
CA ASP A 211 5.59 -3.39 -21.67
C ASP A 211 4.63 -4.31 -20.92
N TYR A 212 3.51 -3.74 -20.46
CA TYR A 212 2.53 -4.43 -19.63
C TYR A 212 1.12 -4.07 -20.09
N GLN A 213 0.50 -4.94 -20.86
CA GLN A 213 -0.87 -4.71 -21.30
C GLN A 213 -1.83 -5.63 -20.56
N TYR A 214 -2.80 -5.03 -19.90
CA TYR A 214 -3.87 -5.66 -19.16
C TYR A 214 -4.44 -6.90 -19.89
N GLY A 215 -4.48 -8.03 -19.20
CA GLY A 215 -4.99 -9.28 -19.73
C GLY A 215 -4.20 -9.85 -20.90
N ARG A 216 -3.00 -9.33 -21.18
CA ARG A 216 -2.16 -9.85 -22.24
C ARG A 216 -1.26 -10.98 -21.80
N LYS A 217 -1.06 -11.86 -22.75
CA LYS A 217 -0.05 -12.89 -22.73
C LYS A 217 1.33 -12.22 -22.81
N VAL A 218 2.16 -12.42 -21.81
CA VAL A 218 3.51 -11.85 -21.75
C VAL A 218 4.50 -12.95 -22.13
N ASP A 219 5.35 -12.69 -23.15
CA ASP A 219 6.39 -13.62 -23.56
C ASP A 219 7.56 -13.66 -22.55
N LEU A 220 7.25 -14.11 -21.34
CA LEU A 220 8.21 -14.21 -20.24
C LEU A 220 7.98 -15.52 -19.48
N ASN A 221 9.08 -16.10 -19.01
CA ASN A 221 8.99 -17.13 -18.00
C ASN A 221 8.85 -16.47 -16.61
N THR A 222 8.37 -17.23 -15.62
CA THR A 222 8.14 -16.78 -14.24
C THR A 222 9.37 -16.14 -13.55
N ARG A 223 10.56 -16.24 -14.12
CA ARG A 223 11.79 -15.61 -13.58
C ARG A 223 12.01 -14.17 -14.07
N GLN A 224 11.19 -13.69 -14.99
CA GLN A 224 11.38 -12.37 -15.63
C GLN A 224 10.39 -11.32 -15.16
N GLU A 225 9.55 -11.65 -14.18
CA GLU A 225 8.51 -10.76 -13.65
C GLU A 225 9.05 -9.47 -13.05
N ASN A 226 10.28 -9.50 -12.53
CA ASN A 226 10.95 -8.29 -12.04
C ASN A 226 11.02 -7.18 -13.09
N LYS A 227 10.98 -7.52 -14.39
CA LYS A 227 10.95 -6.52 -15.48
C LYS A 227 9.66 -5.73 -15.54
N TYR A 228 8.59 -6.25 -14.96
CA TYR A 228 7.27 -5.62 -14.91
C TYR A 228 6.93 -5.12 -13.51
N SER A 229 7.95 -4.96 -12.66
CA SER A 229 7.75 -4.35 -11.36
C SER A 229 7.12 -2.97 -11.50
N ILE A 230 6.15 -2.69 -10.65
CA ILE A 230 5.61 -1.35 -10.50
C ILE A 230 6.70 -0.47 -9.89
N VAL A 231 7.07 0.57 -10.59
CA VAL A 231 8.10 1.53 -10.16
C VAL A 231 7.41 2.83 -9.77
N THR A 232 7.75 3.35 -8.60
CA THR A 232 7.16 4.59 -8.09
C THR A 232 8.23 5.58 -7.64
N LYS A 233 7.87 6.86 -7.72
CA LYS A 233 8.62 7.95 -7.10
C LYS A 233 7.77 8.56 -5.99
N ILE A 234 8.33 8.67 -4.78
CA ILE A 234 7.68 9.33 -3.65
C ILE A 234 8.29 10.72 -3.49
N VAL A 235 7.45 11.73 -3.35
CA VAL A 235 7.83 13.13 -3.11
C VAL A 235 7.11 13.65 -1.87
N TYR A 236 7.86 14.18 -0.92
CA TYR A 236 7.32 14.85 0.26
C TYR A 236 8.08 16.16 0.53
N GLY A 237 7.36 17.28 0.51
CA GLY A 237 7.98 18.60 0.58
C GLY A 237 8.92 18.83 -0.61
N SER A 238 10.17 19.20 -0.32
CA SER A 238 11.24 19.36 -1.32
C SER A 238 12.06 18.09 -1.58
N ASN A 239 11.72 16.97 -0.90
CA ASN A 239 12.42 15.70 -1.00
C ASN A 239 11.74 14.76 -1.99
N SER A 240 12.55 13.96 -2.69
CA SER A 240 12.05 12.95 -3.65
C SER A 240 12.98 11.73 -3.70
#